data_3cc7c71760d8fade6e9d46968e2228a6
#
_entry.id   3cc7c71760d8fade6e9d46968e2228a6
#
_cell.length_a   1.000
_cell.length_b   1.000
_cell.length_c   1.000
_cell.angle_alpha   90.00
_cell.angle_beta   90.00
_cell.angle_gamma   90.00
#
_symmetry.space_group_name_H-M   'P 1'
#
loop_
_entity.id
_entity.type
_entity.pdbx_description
1 polymer ?
#
loop_
_entity_poly.entity_id
_entity_poly.type
_entity_poly.pdbx_seq_one_letter_code
_entity_poly.pdbx_strand_id
1 'polypeptide(L)'
;ITPTVDWVQEYRISDGKLYFNTETNSQSPRTGSIVLSYDDQYQRKVTTTINLSQAYSEYANAELVSYPTVHGYAVGGITNNVYVEGTIVANGTSKNFPSNRYVIQNEAGETVVFESESLITFAQFAKVSLCLKDGMIREESEGSFTYRLISGITAAHVISSELSTFTIPERTIAELTDN
;
A
#
# COMPACT_ATOMS: atom_id res chain seq x y z
N ILE A 1 -29.60 -5.93 1.31
CA ILE A 1 -28.39 -5.32 1.91
C ILE A 1 -28.60 -3.82 1.92
N THR A 2 -28.46 -3.21 3.07
CA THR A 2 -28.63 -1.76 3.21
C THR A 2 -27.52 -1.20 4.10
N PRO A 3 -26.52 -0.51 3.57
CA PRO A 3 -25.60 0.28 4.38
C PRO A 3 -26.35 1.43 5.07
N THR A 4 -25.95 1.76 6.27
CA THR A 4 -26.49 2.93 7.01
C THR A 4 -25.66 4.18 6.79
N VAL A 5 -24.59 4.07 6.00
CA VAL A 5 -23.61 5.12 5.72
C VAL A 5 -23.26 5.13 4.24
N ASP A 6 -22.94 6.29 3.71
CA ASP A 6 -22.65 6.55 2.29
C ASP A 6 -21.24 6.12 1.86
N TRP A 7 -20.30 6.01 2.79
CA TRP A 7 -18.92 5.61 2.53
C TRP A 7 -18.72 4.09 2.33
N VAL A 8 -19.78 3.28 2.45
CA VAL A 8 -19.79 1.86 2.06
C VAL A 8 -20.38 1.73 0.67
N GLN A 9 -19.59 1.23 -0.28
CA GLN A 9 -19.92 1.18 -1.69
C GLN A 9 -19.78 -0.23 -2.24
N GLU A 10 -20.33 -0.47 -3.43
CA GLU A 10 -20.15 -1.69 -4.24
C GLU A 10 -20.40 -2.99 -3.45
N TYR A 11 -21.38 -3.01 -2.58
CA TYR A 11 -21.67 -4.15 -1.74
C TYR A 11 -22.47 -5.24 -2.46
N ARG A 12 -22.08 -6.49 -2.25
CA ARG A 12 -22.74 -7.68 -2.81
C ARG A 12 -22.57 -8.90 -1.90
N ILE A 13 -23.46 -9.88 -2.06
CA ILE A 13 -23.27 -11.21 -1.51
C ILE A 13 -22.94 -12.17 -2.64
N SER A 14 -21.88 -12.96 -2.48
CA SER A 14 -21.49 -14.05 -3.38
C SER A 14 -20.92 -15.18 -2.54
N ASP A 15 -21.32 -16.42 -2.84
CA ASP A 15 -20.85 -17.62 -2.15
C ASP A 15 -20.97 -17.58 -0.63
N GLY A 16 -22.06 -17.00 -0.13
CA GLY A 16 -22.30 -16.85 1.31
C GLY A 16 -21.43 -15.81 2.00
N LYS A 17 -20.69 -15.00 1.26
CA LYS A 17 -19.82 -13.93 1.77
C LYS A 17 -20.35 -12.57 1.36
N LEU A 18 -20.24 -11.61 2.28
CA LEU A 18 -20.48 -10.20 2.00
C LEU A 18 -19.19 -9.54 1.55
N TYR A 19 -19.22 -8.92 0.37
CA TYR A 19 -18.15 -8.08 -0.19
C TYR A 19 -18.63 -6.63 -0.21
N PHE A 20 -17.76 -5.71 0.11
CA PHE A 20 -18.02 -4.28 0.00
C PHE A 20 -16.69 -3.50 -0.08
N ASN A 21 -16.75 -2.34 -0.72
CA ASN A 21 -15.68 -1.36 -0.71
C ASN A 21 -16.02 -0.22 0.26
N THR A 22 -15.00 0.47 0.72
CA THR A 22 -15.17 1.68 1.56
C THR A 22 -14.41 2.83 0.95
N GLU A 23 -14.97 4.02 1.03
CA GLU A 23 -14.21 5.24 0.72
C GLU A 23 -13.06 5.42 1.71
N THR A 24 -11.95 5.96 1.22
CA THR A 24 -10.82 6.34 2.07
C THR A 24 -11.25 7.39 3.08
N ASN A 25 -10.83 7.21 4.33
CA ASN A 25 -11.13 8.13 5.41
C ASN A 25 -9.91 9.00 5.73
N SER A 26 -9.98 10.28 5.39
CA SER A 26 -8.91 11.26 5.57
C SER A 26 -9.20 12.31 6.66
N GLN A 27 -10.25 12.15 7.45
CA GLN A 27 -10.69 13.17 8.40
C GLN A 27 -10.62 12.73 9.86
N SER A 28 -11.42 11.74 10.25
CA SER A 28 -11.51 11.26 11.64
C SER A 28 -12.06 9.84 11.66
N PRO A 29 -11.77 9.04 12.70
CA PRO A 29 -12.36 7.71 12.82
C PRO A 29 -13.88 7.78 12.69
N ARG A 30 -14.45 6.86 11.90
CA ARG A 30 -15.89 6.81 11.66
C ARG A 30 -16.45 5.42 11.85
N THR A 31 -17.73 5.34 12.19
CA THR A 31 -18.46 4.10 12.38
C THR A 31 -19.71 4.08 11.52
N GLY A 32 -20.18 2.89 11.21
CA GLY A 32 -21.40 2.66 10.46
C GLY A 32 -21.85 1.23 10.59
N SER A 33 -22.84 0.85 9.81
CA SER A 33 -23.26 -0.55 9.77
C SER A 33 -23.84 -0.95 8.41
N ILE A 34 -23.89 -2.26 8.18
CA ILE A 34 -24.59 -2.87 7.05
C ILE A 34 -25.70 -3.74 7.64
N VAL A 35 -26.94 -3.50 7.21
CA VAL A 35 -28.09 -4.30 7.59
C VAL A 35 -28.36 -5.33 6.50
N LEU A 36 -28.31 -6.60 6.86
CA LEU A 36 -28.74 -7.72 6.01
C LEU A 36 -30.16 -8.09 6.39
N SER A 37 -31.06 -8.15 5.40
CA SER A 37 -32.43 -8.62 5.58
C SER A 37 -32.69 -9.79 4.65
N TYR A 38 -33.29 -10.84 5.14
CA TYR A 38 -33.74 -11.99 4.35
C TYR A 38 -35.01 -12.58 4.95
N ASP A 39 -35.76 -13.34 4.18
CA ASP A 39 -36.91 -14.07 4.64
C ASP A 39 -36.48 -15.50 5.01
N ASP A 40 -36.86 -15.95 6.22
CA ASP A 40 -36.61 -17.33 6.66
C ASP A 40 -37.54 -18.33 5.95
N GLN A 41 -37.37 -19.61 6.23
CA GLN A 41 -38.21 -20.68 5.65
C GLN A 41 -39.70 -20.55 5.97
N TYR A 42 -40.07 -19.71 6.93
CA TYR A 42 -41.43 -19.42 7.34
C TYR A 42 -41.92 -18.06 6.84
N GLN A 43 -41.19 -17.45 5.89
CA GLN A 43 -41.47 -16.10 5.32
C GLN A 43 -41.44 -14.98 6.37
N ARG A 44 -40.71 -15.17 7.48
CA ARG A 44 -40.53 -14.13 8.48
C ARG A 44 -39.27 -13.36 8.16
N LYS A 45 -39.36 -12.03 8.18
CA LYS A 45 -38.21 -11.16 7.94
C LYS A 45 -37.22 -11.25 9.10
N VAL A 46 -36.00 -11.65 8.76
CA VAL A 46 -34.88 -11.69 9.70
C VAL A 46 -33.89 -10.60 9.30
N THR A 47 -33.37 -9.89 10.28
CA THR A 47 -32.35 -8.85 10.05
C THR A 47 -31.12 -9.13 10.90
N THR A 48 -29.95 -8.90 10.31
CA THR A 48 -28.67 -8.96 11.00
C THR A 48 -27.90 -7.66 10.71
N THR A 49 -27.32 -7.06 11.73
CA THR A 49 -26.53 -5.84 11.60
C THR A 49 -25.06 -6.16 11.80
N ILE A 50 -24.24 -5.73 10.84
CA ILE A 50 -22.79 -5.81 10.89
C ILE A 50 -22.29 -4.39 11.18
N ASN A 51 -21.66 -4.20 12.34
CA ASN A 51 -21.08 -2.91 12.71
C ASN A 51 -19.71 -2.77 12.04
N LEU A 52 -19.46 -1.57 11.53
CA LEU A 52 -18.24 -1.19 10.85
C LEU A 52 -17.52 -0.09 11.63
N SER A 53 -16.21 -0.16 11.65
CA SER A 53 -15.36 0.91 12.16
C SER A 53 -14.22 1.13 11.15
N GLN A 54 -14.00 2.38 10.76
CA GLN A 54 -12.91 2.75 9.87
C GLN A 54 -12.02 3.77 10.55
N ALA A 55 -10.75 3.43 10.68
CA ALA A 55 -9.74 4.35 11.18
C ALA A 55 -9.53 5.51 10.20
N TYR A 56 -8.99 6.60 10.71
CA TYR A 56 -8.52 7.72 9.93
C TYR A 56 -7.09 7.45 9.44
N SER A 57 -6.78 7.90 8.23
CA SER A 57 -5.42 7.92 7.69
C SER A 57 -5.03 9.35 7.32
N GLU A 58 -4.05 9.90 8.02
CA GLU A 58 -3.49 11.22 7.71
C GLU A 58 -2.75 11.28 6.37
N TYR A 59 -2.44 10.12 5.81
CA TYR A 59 -1.72 9.96 4.54
C TYR A 59 -2.65 9.86 3.32
N ALA A 60 -3.95 9.79 3.51
CA ALA A 60 -4.92 9.54 2.45
C ALA A 60 -5.00 10.66 1.38
N ASN A 61 -4.61 11.89 1.73
CA ASN A 61 -4.61 13.06 0.83
C ASN A 61 -3.20 13.41 0.34
N ALA A 62 -2.30 12.43 0.28
CA ALA A 62 -0.96 12.66 -0.23
C ALA A 62 -0.98 12.96 -1.75
N GLU A 63 -0.04 13.77 -2.22
CA GLU A 63 0.15 14.09 -3.62
C GLU A 63 1.12 13.10 -4.27
N LEU A 64 0.79 12.61 -5.47
CA LEU A 64 1.67 11.72 -6.23
C LEU A 64 2.90 12.49 -6.71
N VAL A 65 4.09 11.95 -6.42
CA VAL A 65 5.36 12.49 -6.91
C VAL A 65 6.15 11.46 -7.70
N SER A 66 6.98 11.95 -8.61
CA SER A 66 7.85 11.09 -9.41
C SER A 66 9.07 10.61 -8.61
N TYR A 67 9.65 9.48 -8.99
CA TYR A 67 10.88 8.95 -8.38
C TYR A 67 12.06 9.91 -8.49
N PRO A 68 12.31 10.58 -9.62
CA PRO A 68 13.34 11.62 -9.71
C PRO A 68 13.14 12.74 -8.67
N THR A 69 11.89 13.12 -8.38
CA THR A 69 11.59 14.11 -7.33
C THR A 69 12.05 13.59 -5.96
N VAL A 70 11.74 12.33 -5.63
CA VAL A 70 12.14 11.70 -4.37
C VAL A 70 13.66 11.58 -4.27
N HIS A 71 14.31 11.20 -5.37
CA HIS A 71 15.78 11.13 -5.43
C HIS A 71 16.46 12.51 -5.25
N GLY A 72 15.75 13.59 -5.61
CA GLY A 72 16.21 14.97 -5.42
C GLY A 72 16.07 15.49 -3.98
N TYR A 73 15.35 14.79 -3.10
CA TYR A 73 15.20 15.25 -1.72
C TYR A 73 16.54 15.20 -0.96
N ALA A 74 16.74 16.15 -0.05
CA ALA A 74 17.89 16.14 0.84
C ALA A 74 17.80 15.00 1.88
N VAL A 75 18.95 14.54 2.38
CA VAL A 75 18.99 13.67 3.56
C VAL A 75 18.28 14.37 4.72
N GLY A 76 17.38 13.65 5.40
CA GLY A 76 16.57 14.19 6.50
C GLY A 76 15.10 13.79 6.40
N GLY A 77 14.27 14.39 7.23
CA GLY A 77 12.84 14.09 7.30
C GLY A 77 12.04 14.62 6.11
N ILE A 78 11.09 13.84 5.64
CA ILE A 78 10.14 14.21 4.60
C ILE A 78 8.89 14.79 5.29
N THR A 79 8.68 16.10 5.16
CA THR A 79 7.55 16.81 5.80
C THR A 79 6.34 16.94 4.87
N ASN A 80 6.56 16.85 3.54
CA ASN A 80 5.51 16.98 2.56
C ASN A 80 4.63 15.73 2.53
N ASN A 81 3.31 15.92 2.45
CA ASN A 81 2.38 14.82 2.32
C ASN A 81 2.34 14.34 0.87
N VAL A 82 3.31 13.50 0.50
CA VAL A 82 3.52 12.98 -0.85
C VAL A 82 3.57 11.47 -0.84
N TYR A 83 3.23 10.85 -1.97
CA TYR A 83 3.34 9.40 -2.14
C TYR A 83 3.95 9.04 -3.48
N VAL A 84 4.44 7.81 -3.58
CA VAL A 84 4.91 7.18 -4.81
C VAL A 84 4.10 5.92 -5.09
N GLU A 85 4.00 5.56 -6.38
CA GLU A 85 3.37 4.32 -6.81
C GLU A 85 4.38 3.41 -7.52
N GLY A 86 4.25 2.13 -7.29
CA GLY A 86 5.08 1.15 -7.99
C GLY A 86 4.82 -0.27 -7.52
N THR A 87 5.63 -1.19 -8.02
CA THR A 87 5.54 -2.62 -7.69
C THR A 87 6.64 -3.01 -6.73
N ILE A 88 6.32 -3.78 -5.70
CA ILE A 88 7.31 -4.38 -4.80
C ILE A 88 8.10 -5.43 -5.58
N VAL A 89 9.34 -5.12 -5.93
CA VAL A 89 10.22 -6.02 -6.71
C VAL A 89 11.25 -6.76 -5.85
N ALA A 90 11.51 -6.28 -4.63
CA ALA A 90 12.32 -6.99 -3.65
C ALA A 90 11.81 -6.74 -2.23
N ASN A 91 11.91 -7.77 -1.40
CA ASN A 91 11.63 -7.72 0.02
C ASN A 91 12.55 -8.71 0.76
N GLY A 92 12.61 -8.61 2.07
CA GLY A 92 13.50 -9.44 2.89
C GLY A 92 13.11 -10.92 3.03
N THR A 93 12.06 -11.38 2.35
CA THR A 93 11.55 -12.76 2.48
C THR A 93 12.56 -13.80 1.98
N SER A 94 13.38 -13.43 0.99
CA SER A 94 14.42 -14.31 0.40
C SER A 94 15.74 -14.35 1.17
N LYS A 95 15.86 -13.65 2.30
CA LYS A 95 17.06 -13.52 3.14
C LYS A 95 18.28 -12.88 2.47
N ASN A 96 18.18 -12.43 1.25
CA ASN A 96 19.23 -11.68 0.53
C ASN A 96 19.15 -10.17 0.82
N PHE A 97 18.20 -9.75 1.62
CA PHE A 97 17.86 -8.38 1.94
C PHE A 97 17.33 -8.31 3.36
N PRO A 98 17.55 -7.25 4.14
CA PRO A 98 16.97 -7.11 5.48
C PRO A 98 15.45 -7.32 5.46
N SER A 99 14.91 -8.02 6.45
CA SER A 99 13.52 -8.48 6.46
C SER A 99 12.47 -7.35 6.41
N ASN A 100 12.86 -6.15 6.82
CA ASN A 100 12.02 -4.96 6.85
C ASN A 100 12.36 -3.94 5.76
N ARG A 101 13.20 -4.32 4.78
CA ARG A 101 13.52 -3.49 3.60
C ARG A 101 12.77 -3.98 2.37
N TYR A 102 12.42 -3.03 1.53
CA TYR A 102 11.64 -3.24 0.33
C TYR A 102 12.18 -2.36 -0.79
N VAL A 103 12.09 -2.86 -2.01
CA VAL A 103 12.34 -2.08 -3.22
C VAL A 103 11.03 -1.98 -3.98
N ILE A 104 10.62 -0.76 -4.25
CA ILE A 104 9.47 -0.42 -5.08
C ILE A 104 9.99 0.12 -6.41
N GLN A 105 9.46 -0.37 -7.52
CA GLN A 105 9.85 0.01 -8.88
C GLN A 105 8.66 0.56 -9.65
N ASN A 106 8.84 1.68 -10.34
CA ASN A 106 7.83 2.22 -11.25
C ASN A 106 7.92 1.58 -12.65
N GLU A 107 7.01 1.95 -13.55
CA GLU A 107 6.97 1.43 -14.93
C GLU A 107 8.19 1.84 -15.77
N ALA A 108 8.87 2.91 -15.42
CA ALA A 108 10.10 3.36 -16.08
C ALA A 108 11.36 2.57 -15.63
N GLY A 109 11.21 1.66 -14.65
CA GLY A 109 12.32 0.89 -14.09
C GLY A 109 13.09 1.62 -12.98
N GLU A 110 12.67 2.83 -12.59
CA GLU A 110 13.27 3.56 -11.49
C GLU A 110 12.85 2.94 -10.16
N THR A 111 13.72 2.99 -9.16
CA THR A 111 13.48 2.32 -7.87
C THR A 111 13.60 3.28 -6.69
N VAL A 112 12.80 3.01 -5.66
CA VAL A 112 12.93 3.61 -4.33
C VAL A 112 13.08 2.49 -3.31
N VAL A 113 14.05 2.60 -2.42
CA VAL A 113 14.26 1.67 -1.31
C VAL A 113 13.62 2.26 -0.06
N PHE A 114 12.84 1.49 0.66
CA PHE A 114 12.34 1.90 1.96
C PHE A 114 12.54 0.83 3.02
N GLU A 115 12.64 1.28 4.26
CA GLU A 115 12.77 0.45 5.45
C GLU A 115 11.61 0.73 6.40
N SER A 116 10.88 -0.31 6.76
CA SER A 116 9.78 -0.19 7.71
C SER A 116 10.22 -0.44 9.15
N GLU A 117 9.55 0.20 10.10
CA GLU A 117 9.79 -0.03 11.54
C GLU A 117 9.42 -1.45 12.00
N SER A 118 8.45 -2.06 11.30
CA SER A 118 8.02 -3.43 11.54
C SER A 118 7.76 -4.12 10.21
N LEU A 119 7.76 -5.45 10.20
CA LEU A 119 7.50 -6.21 8.98
C LEU A 119 6.12 -5.88 8.40
N ILE A 120 6.10 -5.42 7.15
CA ILE A 120 4.88 -5.26 6.35
C ILE A 120 4.82 -6.42 5.36
N THR A 121 3.73 -7.17 5.39
CA THR A 121 3.56 -8.28 4.46
C THR A 121 2.88 -7.80 3.19
N PHE A 122 3.61 -7.86 2.08
CA PHE A 122 3.06 -7.62 0.74
C PHE A 122 2.92 -8.94 -0.02
N ALA A 123 1.92 -9.03 -0.88
CA ALA A 123 1.90 -10.08 -1.88
C ALA A 123 3.09 -9.93 -2.83
N GLN A 124 3.52 -11.03 -3.44
CA GLN A 124 4.59 -10.97 -4.43
C GLN A 124 4.18 -10.06 -5.59
N PHE A 125 5.05 -9.12 -5.95
CA PHE A 125 4.80 -8.11 -6.97
C PHE A 125 3.54 -7.25 -6.74
N ALA A 126 3.18 -7.01 -5.48
CA ALA A 126 2.08 -6.11 -5.16
C ALA A 126 2.36 -4.71 -5.74
N LYS A 127 1.38 -4.13 -6.43
CA LYS A 127 1.37 -2.71 -6.75
C LYS A 127 0.96 -1.95 -5.49
N VAL A 128 1.74 -0.97 -5.09
CA VAL A 128 1.52 -0.21 -3.86
C VAL A 128 1.57 1.29 -4.11
N SER A 129 0.78 2.03 -3.34
CA SER A 129 0.90 3.48 -3.16
C SER A 129 1.44 3.71 -1.75
N LEU A 130 2.64 4.27 -1.66
CA LEU A 130 3.37 4.46 -0.41
C LEU A 130 3.53 5.95 -0.11
N CYS A 131 2.94 6.43 0.98
CA CYS A 131 3.18 7.77 1.49
C CYS A 131 4.57 7.88 2.09
N LEU A 132 5.23 9.01 1.86
CA LEU A 132 6.59 9.26 2.31
C LEU A 132 6.67 10.27 3.46
N LYS A 133 5.57 10.96 3.79
CA LYS A 133 5.49 11.92 4.89
C LYS A 133 5.94 11.24 6.19
N ASP A 134 6.69 11.97 7.00
CA ASP A 134 7.30 11.52 8.26
C ASP A 134 8.40 10.44 8.10
N GLY A 135 8.64 9.98 6.88
CA GLY A 135 9.82 9.17 6.54
C GLY A 135 11.10 9.98 6.61
N MET A 136 12.23 9.29 6.76
CA MET A 136 13.56 9.91 6.82
C MET A 136 14.45 9.35 5.71
N ILE A 137 14.95 10.20 4.84
CA ILE A 137 15.96 9.84 3.85
C ILE A 137 17.30 9.69 4.54
N ARG A 138 17.91 8.53 4.36
CA ARG A 138 19.27 8.21 4.83
C ARG A 138 20.13 7.76 3.65
N GLU A 139 21.43 7.99 3.78
CA GLU A 139 22.44 7.38 2.91
C GLU A 139 23.10 6.23 3.66
N GLU A 140 23.21 5.10 3.02
CA GLU A 140 23.96 3.94 3.51
C GLU A 140 24.99 3.52 2.49
N SER A 141 26.11 3.01 2.98
CA SER A 141 27.21 2.50 2.14
C SER A 141 27.41 1.03 2.41
N GLU A 142 27.53 0.26 1.35
CA GLU A 142 27.87 -1.16 1.39
C GLU A 142 29.07 -1.40 0.45
N GLY A 143 30.23 -1.57 1.04
CA GLY A 143 31.49 -1.58 0.30
C GLY A 143 31.76 -0.22 -0.36
N SER A 144 31.88 -0.21 -1.68
CA SER A 144 32.10 1.00 -2.48
C SER A 144 30.79 1.66 -2.97
N PHE A 145 29.64 1.06 -2.69
CA PHE A 145 28.34 1.56 -3.14
C PHE A 145 27.68 2.38 -2.05
N THR A 146 27.19 3.56 -2.44
CA THR A 146 26.31 4.37 -1.58
C THR A 146 24.94 4.42 -2.21
N TYR A 147 23.91 4.16 -1.43
CA TYR A 147 22.52 4.21 -1.86
C TYR A 147 21.67 4.96 -0.83
N ARG A 148 20.51 5.42 -1.28
CA ARG A 148 19.55 6.10 -0.43
C ARG A 148 18.41 5.20 -0.10
N LEU A 149 17.91 5.30 1.13
CA LEU A 149 16.70 4.63 1.56
C LEU A 149 15.84 5.58 2.41
N ILE A 150 14.56 5.28 2.45
CA ILE A 150 13.58 6.00 3.27
C ILE A 150 13.26 5.11 4.47
N SER A 151 13.62 5.52 5.66
CA SER A 151 13.30 4.82 6.92
C SER A 151 12.13 5.46 7.65
N GLY A 152 11.66 4.83 8.75
CA GLY A 152 10.52 5.33 9.53
C GLY A 152 9.16 5.00 8.90
N ILE A 153 9.12 4.15 7.90
CA ILE A 153 7.88 3.73 7.25
C ILE A 153 7.15 2.72 8.13
N THR A 154 5.85 2.89 8.27
CA THR A 154 4.96 1.97 8.98
C THR A 154 3.87 1.46 8.04
N ALA A 155 3.09 0.47 8.48
CA ALA A 155 1.95 -0.01 7.70
C ALA A 155 0.90 1.08 7.39
N ALA A 156 0.82 2.13 8.22
CA ALA A 156 -0.08 3.26 7.99
C ALA A 156 0.29 4.10 6.76
N HIS A 157 1.56 4.08 6.35
CA HIS A 157 2.04 4.78 5.15
C HIS A 157 1.59 4.08 3.84
N VAL A 158 1.14 2.83 3.91
CA VAL A 158 0.62 2.10 2.74
C VAL A 158 -0.80 2.55 2.48
N ILE A 159 -0.99 3.42 1.48
CA ILE A 159 -2.31 3.95 1.09
C ILE A 159 -3.11 2.86 0.39
N SER A 160 -2.48 2.12 -0.51
CA SER A 160 -3.09 0.98 -1.22
C SER A 160 -2.07 -0.12 -1.47
N SER A 161 -2.56 -1.36 -1.56
CA SER A 161 -1.78 -2.51 -1.97
C SER A 161 -2.69 -3.48 -2.73
N GLU A 162 -2.35 -3.74 -3.98
CA GLU A 162 -3.15 -4.57 -4.89
C GLU A 162 -2.29 -5.68 -5.48
N LEU A 163 -2.92 -6.80 -5.83
CA LEU A 163 -2.25 -7.84 -6.61
C LEU A 163 -1.94 -7.31 -8.01
N SER A 164 -0.70 -7.52 -8.46
CA SER A 164 -0.26 -7.10 -9.78
C SER A 164 0.18 -8.31 -10.61
N THR A 165 0.04 -8.19 -11.92
CA THR A 165 0.57 -9.14 -12.92
C THR A 165 1.93 -8.66 -13.44
N PHE A 166 2.82 -8.26 -12.55
CA PHE A 166 4.15 -7.79 -12.95
C PHE A 166 4.89 -8.89 -13.70
N THR A 167 5.33 -8.57 -14.92
CA THR A 167 6.19 -9.46 -15.71
C THR A 167 7.63 -8.99 -15.56
N ILE A 168 8.49 -9.88 -15.07
CA ILE A 168 9.93 -9.59 -14.99
C ILE A 168 10.46 -9.46 -16.43
N PRO A 169 11.04 -8.33 -16.83
CA PRO A 169 11.63 -8.20 -18.16
C PRO A 169 12.77 -9.21 -18.31
N GLU A 170 12.68 -10.08 -19.30
CA GLU A 170 13.80 -10.94 -19.69
C GLU A 170 14.87 -10.07 -20.38
N ARG A 171 16.11 -10.19 -19.92
CA ARG A 171 17.26 -9.57 -20.55
C ARG A 171 18.25 -10.62 -20.98
N THR A 172 18.84 -10.45 -22.14
CA THR A 172 19.92 -11.30 -22.62
C THR A 172 21.23 -10.96 -21.89
N ILE A 173 22.18 -11.90 -21.87
CA ILE A 173 23.49 -11.67 -21.26
C ILE A 173 24.20 -10.49 -21.95
N ALA A 174 24.02 -10.31 -23.27
CA ALA A 174 24.58 -9.20 -24.01
C ALA A 174 24.09 -7.83 -23.51
N GLU A 175 22.79 -7.70 -23.18
CA GLU A 175 22.21 -6.47 -22.61
C GLU A 175 22.68 -6.15 -21.19
N LEU A 176 23.26 -7.13 -20.48
CA LEU A 176 23.81 -6.94 -19.14
C LEU A 176 25.30 -6.52 -19.17
N THR A 177 25.98 -6.71 -20.29
CA THR A 177 27.41 -6.41 -20.44
C THR A 177 27.70 -5.06 -21.10
N ASP A 178 26.69 -4.36 -21.61
CA ASP A 178 26.82 -3.07 -22.30
C ASP A 178 26.58 -1.84 -21.38
N ASN A 179 26.71 -1.98 -20.04
CA ASN A 179 26.60 -0.88 -19.07
C ASN A 179 27.90 -0.72 -18.26
#